data_49e7d240f557d9810f10de6ed43b055e
#
_entry.id   49e7d240f557d9810f10de6ed43b055e
#
_cell.length_a   1.000
_cell.length_b   1.000
_cell.length_c   1.000
_cell.angle_alpha   90.00
_cell.angle_beta   90.00
_cell.angle_gamma   90.00
#
_symmetry.space_group_name_H-M   'P 1'
#
loop_
_entity.id
_entity.type
_entity.pdbx_description
1 polymer ?
#
loop_
_entity_poly.entity_id
_entity_poly.type
_entity_poly.pdbx_seq_one_letter_code
_entity_poly.pdbx_strand_id
1 'polypeptide(L)'
;MKLSLTFIIAALLVSQSALAAESMRHFSAEYRLYVSGLLIGKADVHLSTSAQNYILSAHMRPAGFGRIAGQSHVVSTTRGALQDGSFVPQRLDLSWNRDEVVKSSHMDYRDGAPLAFTSGYQQPKEFRSQNPISLEDVGPGSVDPFLGLLSSLNGKPLRAACEGTKRIFDGRRLATLTAQDAEFIPPFKHDFPQRRPAVKCSILWQPVAGYSKASLERASEFPPVQAHFGQIADTGFAAPLDMRGSSRYGRVTAYAVRYFTESAAPLVPFNIEEILKK
;
A
#
# COMPACT_ATOMS: atom_id res chain seq x y z
N MET A 1 -82.33 -12.15 10.62
CA MET A 1 -81.22 -11.18 10.30
C MET A 1 -79.99 -11.62 11.07
N LYS A 2 -79.03 -12.22 10.38
CA LYS A 2 -77.71 -12.63 10.95
C LYS A 2 -76.65 -11.83 10.26
N LEU A 3 -76.02 -10.89 10.98
CA LEU A 3 -74.86 -10.17 10.53
C LEU A 3 -73.62 -11.03 10.75
N SER A 4 -72.95 -11.40 9.65
CA SER A 4 -71.64 -12.07 9.67
C SER A 4 -70.54 -10.96 9.64
N LEU A 5 -69.78 -10.89 10.74
CA LEU A 5 -68.64 -9.99 10.88
C LEU A 5 -67.40 -10.71 10.40
N THR A 6 -66.92 -10.36 9.19
CA THR A 6 -65.69 -10.95 8.59
C THR A 6 -64.48 -10.12 9.10
N PHE A 7 -63.68 -10.70 10.00
CA PHE A 7 -62.39 -10.14 10.41
C PHE A 7 -61.34 -10.35 9.32
N ILE A 8 -60.88 -9.25 8.72
CA ILE A 8 -59.72 -9.21 7.84
C ILE A 8 -58.48 -9.00 8.69
N ILE A 9 -57.74 -10.06 8.93
CA ILE A 9 -56.39 -9.97 9.56
C ILE A 9 -55.41 -9.61 8.44
N ALA A 10 -55.05 -8.34 8.35
CA ALA A 10 -53.93 -7.90 7.50
C ALA A 10 -52.61 -8.26 8.21
N ALA A 11 -51.97 -9.32 7.75
CA ALA A 11 -50.62 -9.69 8.19
C ALA A 11 -49.60 -8.68 7.59
N LEU A 12 -49.15 -7.75 8.41
CA LEU A 12 -47.99 -6.88 8.11
C LEU A 12 -46.72 -7.75 8.13
N LEU A 13 -46.31 -8.20 6.96
CA LEU A 13 -44.98 -8.72 6.73
C LEU A 13 -43.98 -7.56 6.85
N VAL A 14 -43.47 -7.33 8.04
CA VAL A 14 -42.29 -6.49 8.26
C VAL A 14 -41.11 -7.25 7.68
N SER A 15 -40.74 -6.91 6.45
CA SER A 15 -39.46 -7.34 5.85
C SER A 15 -38.33 -6.73 6.67
N GLN A 16 -37.82 -7.46 7.63
CA GLN A 16 -36.55 -7.15 8.28
C GLN A 16 -35.47 -7.37 7.22
N SER A 17 -35.09 -6.29 6.53
CA SER A 17 -33.84 -6.25 5.80
C SER A 17 -32.74 -6.41 6.84
N ALA A 18 -32.30 -7.65 7.06
CA ALA A 18 -31.08 -7.92 7.79
C ALA A 18 -29.99 -7.18 7.02
N LEU A 19 -29.53 -6.05 7.54
CA LEU A 19 -28.27 -5.43 7.13
C LEU A 19 -27.22 -6.51 7.41
N ALA A 20 -26.89 -7.29 6.38
CA ALA A 20 -25.77 -8.21 6.42
C ALA A 20 -24.56 -7.35 6.78
N ALA A 21 -24.02 -7.55 7.97
CA ALA A 21 -22.78 -6.89 8.38
C ALA A 21 -21.76 -7.20 7.30
N GLU A 22 -21.28 -6.17 6.60
CA GLU A 22 -20.33 -6.30 5.50
C GLU A 22 -19.09 -7.01 6.04
N SER A 23 -18.80 -8.21 5.56
CA SER A 23 -17.69 -9.01 6.05
C SER A 23 -16.38 -8.33 5.66
N MET A 24 -15.69 -7.77 6.65
CA MET A 24 -14.36 -7.21 6.44
C MET A 24 -13.32 -8.33 6.43
N ARG A 25 -12.42 -8.27 5.48
CA ARG A 25 -11.23 -9.12 5.38
C ARG A 25 -10.00 -8.31 5.76
N HIS A 26 -9.16 -8.89 6.56
CA HIS A 26 -7.94 -8.24 7.02
C HIS A 26 -6.71 -9.01 6.55
N PHE A 27 -5.74 -8.29 6.06
CA PHE A 27 -4.42 -8.78 5.74
C PHE A 27 -3.39 -7.98 6.53
N SER A 28 -2.39 -8.67 7.06
CA SER A 28 -1.26 -8.06 7.76
C SER A 28 0.05 -8.70 7.31
N ALA A 29 1.07 -7.87 7.14
CA ALA A 29 2.42 -8.31 6.86
C ALA A 29 3.44 -7.49 7.64
N GLU A 30 4.43 -8.17 8.24
CA GLU A 30 5.64 -7.56 8.79
C GLU A 30 6.80 -7.81 7.84
N TYR A 31 7.45 -6.74 7.40
CA TYR A 31 8.64 -6.79 6.56
C TYR A 31 9.90 -6.42 7.35
N ARG A 32 11.02 -7.06 7.00
CA ARG A 32 12.36 -6.64 7.41
C ARG A 32 13.13 -6.14 6.21
N LEU A 33 13.80 -4.99 6.39
CA LEU A 33 14.58 -4.32 5.36
C LEU A 33 16.06 -4.43 5.71
N TYR A 34 16.85 -4.85 4.74
CA TYR A 34 18.29 -5.03 4.87
C TYR A 34 19.04 -4.27 3.79
N VAL A 35 20.22 -3.75 4.14
CA VAL A 35 21.21 -3.22 3.20
C VAL A 35 22.52 -3.97 3.44
N SER A 36 23.05 -4.61 2.40
CA SER A 36 24.28 -5.42 2.49
C SER A 36 24.26 -6.43 3.64
N GLY A 37 23.08 -7.04 3.93
CA GLY A 37 22.89 -8.02 4.98
C GLY A 37 22.62 -7.43 6.38
N LEU A 38 22.75 -6.13 6.57
CA LEU A 38 22.49 -5.47 7.84
C LEU A 38 21.03 -5.05 7.93
N LEU A 39 20.35 -5.42 9.01
CA LEU A 39 18.98 -4.98 9.28
C LEU A 39 18.96 -3.47 9.51
N ILE A 40 18.22 -2.74 8.67
CA ILE A 40 18.10 -1.29 8.76
C ILE A 40 16.69 -0.80 9.10
N GLY A 41 15.67 -1.62 8.87
CA GLY A 41 14.29 -1.21 9.11
C GLY A 41 13.32 -2.36 9.19
N LYS A 42 12.12 -2.02 9.66
CA LYS A 42 10.91 -2.86 9.64
C LYS A 42 9.77 -2.07 9.06
N ALA A 43 8.85 -2.76 8.41
CA ALA A 43 7.59 -2.18 7.98
C ALA A 43 6.43 -3.11 8.36
N ASP A 44 5.39 -2.54 8.94
CA ASP A 44 4.12 -3.21 9.19
C ASP A 44 3.11 -2.68 8.18
N VAL A 45 2.41 -3.58 7.51
CA VAL A 45 1.40 -3.24 6.50
C VAL A 45 0.11 -3.95 6.86
N HIS A 46 -0.99 -3.22 6.88
CA HIS A 46 -2.33 -3.72 7.17
C HIS A 46 -3.29 -3.27 6.07
N LEU A 47 -3.97 -4.21 5.47
CA LEU A 47 -5.03 -3.97 4.50
C LEU A 47 -6.34 -4.52 5.05
N SER A 48 -7.35 -3.67 5.14
CA SER A 48 -8.73 -4.05 5.43
C SER A 48 -9.57 -3.82 4.19
N THR A 49 -10.33 -4.81 3.78
CA THR A 49 -11.22 -4.71 2.62
C THR A 49 -12.63 -5.16 2.98
N SER A 50 -13.62 -4.45 2.48
CA SER A 50 -15.00 -4.88 2.36
C SER A 50 -15.34 -5.15 0.89
N ALA A 51 -16.61 -5.37 0.56
CA ALA A 51 -17.02 -5.55 -0.83
C ALA A 51 -16.77 -4.29 -1.69
N GLN A 52 -16.82 -3.10 -1.09
CA GLN A 52 -16.78 -1.83 -1.83
C GLN A 52 -15.66 -0.90 -1.40
N ASN A 53 -15.02 -1.13 -0.25
CA ASN A 53 -14.07 -0.19 0.34
C ASN A 53 -12.80 -0.88 0.80
N TYR A 54 -11.74 -0.09 0.92
CA TYR A 54 -10.49 -0.53 1.54
C TYR A 54 -9.86 0.55 2.42
N ILE A 55 -9.08 0.10 3.38
CA ILE A 55 -8.14 0.92 4.15
C ILE A 55 -6.81 0.17 4.15
N LEU A 56 -5.77 0.83 3.66
CA LEU A 56 -4.39 0.37 3.74
C LEU A 56 -3.63 1.27 4.70
N SER A 57 -3.00 0.70 5.71
CA SER A 57 -2.11 1.41 6.63
C SER A 57 -0.73 0.77 6.60
N ALA A 58 0.30 1.58 6.58
CA ALA A 58 1.68 1.13 6.60
C ALA A 58 2.51 1.98 7.57
N HIS A 59 3.35 1.32 8.35
CA HIS A 59 4.29 1.97 9.26
C HIS A 59 5.69 1.41 9.05
N MET A 60 6.61 2.24 8.58
CA MET A 60 8.02 1.89 8.43
C MET A 60 8.85 2.61 9.49
N ARG A 61 9.74 1.88 10.15
CA ARG A 61 10.60 2.37 11.22
C ARG A 61 12.01 1.78 11.15
N PRO A 62 13.02 2.50 11.67
CA PRO A 62 14.39 1.98 11.73
C PRO A 62 14.48 0.79 12.69
N ALA A 63 15.34 -0.18 12.35
CA ALA A 63 15.63 -1.33 13.18
C ALA A 63 17.11 -1.74 13.01
N GLY A 64 17.66 -2.43 14.02
CA GLY A 64 19.06 -2.83 13.98
C GLY A 64 19.99 -1.65 13.72
N PHE A 65 20.88 -1.76 12.75
CA PHE A 65 21.82 -0.72 12.36
C PHE A 65 21.15 0.58 11.85
N GLY A 66 19.91 0.48 11.35
CA GLY A 66 19.16 1.66 10.92
C GLY A 66 18.91 2.68 12.02
N ARG A 67 18.89 2.27 13.29
CA ARG A 67 18.73 3.16 14.44
C ARG A 67 19.93 4.09 14.64
N ILE A 68 21.11 3.69 14.20
CA ILE A 68 22.34 4.49 14.29
C ILE A 68 22.32 5.61 13.25
N ALA A 69 21.65 5.38 12.10
CA ALA A 69 21.56 6.35 11.02
C ALA A 69 20.49 7.43 11.24
N GLY A 70 19.77 7.40 12.36
CA GLY A 70 18.73 8.35 12.73
C GLY A 70 17.36 7.67 12.94
N GLN A 71 16.46 8.38 13.59
CA GLN A 71 15.11 7.92 13.87
C GLN A 71 14.15 8.42 12.78
N SER A 72 13.98 7.63 11.73
CA SER A 72 13.07 8.00 10.63
C SER A 72 11.86 7.08 10.60
N HIS A 73 10.68 7.64 10.80
CA HIS A 73 9.41 6.93 10.73
C HIS A 73 8.62 7.39 9.52
N VAL A 74 8.02 6.44 8.80
CA VAL A 74 7.07 6.72 7.73
C VAL A 74 5.75 6.05 8.08
N VAL A 75 4.68 6.83 8.11
CA VAL A 75 3.32 6.34 8.30
C VAL A 75 2.51 6.75 7.09
N SER A 76 1.81 5.80 6.49
CA SER A 76 0.91 6.03 5.38
C SER A 76 -0.44 5.41 5.69
N THR A 77 -1.50 6.12 5.38
CA THR A 77 -2.86 5.58 5.39
C THR A 77 -3.56 5.99 4.10
N THR A 78 -3.98 5.00 3.33
CA THR A 78 -4.78 5.21 2.12
C THR A 78 -6.13 4.56 2.31
N ARG A 79 -7.19 5.29 2.00
CA ARG A 79 -8.56 4.79 1.99
C ARG A 79 -9.20 5.05 0.65
N GLY A 80 -10.12 4.19 0.24
CA GLY A 80 -10.81 4.35 -1.02
C GLY A 80 -11.81 3.25 -1.30
N ALA A 81 -12.31 3.26 -2.52
CA ALA A 81 -13.25 2.27 -3.02
C ALA A 81 -12.52 1.10 -3.70
N LEU A 82 -13.17 -0.06 -3.69
CA LEU A 82 -12.87 -1.18 -4.56
C LEU A 82 -13.88 -1.16 -5.71
N GLN A 83 -13.39 -0.90 -6.92
CA GLN A 83 -14.21 -0.91 -8.14
C GLN A 83 -13.68 -2.00 -9.06
N ASP A 84 -14.51 -2.95 -9.38
CA ASP A 84 -14.12 -4.12 -10.19
C ASP A 84 -12.82 -4.79 -9.70
N GLY A 85 -12.68 -4.89 -8.36
CA GLY A 85 -11.49 -5.43 -7.71
C GLY A 85 -10.24 -4.57 -7.80
N SER A 86 -10.33 -3.34 -8.30
CA SER A 86 -9.22 -2.38 -8.37
C SER A 86 -9.31 -1.36 -7.23
N PHE A 87 -8.16 -0.95 -6.72
CA PHE A 87 -8.07 0.10 -5.71
C PHE A 87 -8.26 1.47 -6.35
N VAL A 88 -9.30 2.18 -5.95
CA VAL A 88 -9.57 3.57 -6.36
C VAL A 88 -9.38 4.44 -5.12
N PRO A 89 -8.26 5.17 -5.01
CA PRO A 89 -7.98 5.99 -3.84
C PRO A 89 -8.98 7.16 -3.75
N GLN A 90 -9.39 7.48 -2.52
CA GLN A 90 -10.19 8.65 -2.17
C GLN A 90 -9.41 9.61 -1.27
N ARG A 91 -8.51 9.07 -0.45
CA ARG A 91 -7.69 9.87 0.45
C ARG A 91 -6.38 9.15 0.77
N LEU A 92 -5.28 9.91 0.72
CA LEU A 92 -3.96 9.52 1.18
C LEU A 92 -3.51 10.49 2.28
N ASP A 93 -3.11 9.94 3.42
CA ASP A 93 -2.40 10.64 4.48
C ASP A 93 -1.02 9.99 4.62
N LEU A 94 0.05 10.75 4.41
CA LEU A 94 1.43 10.31 4.52
C LEU A 94 2.18 11.22 5.47
N SER A 95 2.86 10.64 6.45
CA SER A 95 3.74 11.37 7.37
C SER A 95 5.12 10.73 7.37
N TRP A 96 6.13 11.55 7.31
CA TRP A 96 7.52 11.17 7.46
C TRP A 96 8.16 12.02 8.54
N ASN A 97 8.64 11.36 9.57
CA ASN A 97 9.39 12.00 10.67
C ASN A 97 10.84 11.50 10.60
N ARG A 98 11.77 12.41 10.64
CA ARG A 98 13.19 12.11 10.82
C ARG A 98 13.78 13.09 11.82
N ASP A 99 14.19 12.56 12.97
CA ASP A 99 14.65 13.35 14.10
C ASP A 99 13.55 14.38 14.50
N GLU A 100 13.82 15.67 14.49
CA GLU A 100 12.84 16.72 14.81
C GLU A 100 12.05 17.24 13.60
N VAL A 101 12.29 16.65 12.40
CA VAL A 101 11.65 17.08 11.14
C VAL A 101 10.45 16.26 10.85
N VAL A 102 9.27 16.85 10.91
CA VAL A 102 8.03 16.22 10.45
C VAL A 102 7.63 16.76 9.08
N LYS A 103 7.38 15.86 8.16
CA LYS A 103 6.82 16.15 6.84
C LYS A 103 5.51 15.39 6.71
N SER A 104 4.47 16.10 6.34
CA SER A 104 3.17 15.49 6.07
C SER A 104 2.70 15.82 4.66
N SER A 105 1.99 14.91 4.07
CA SER A 105 1.30 15.10 2.80
C SER A 105 -0.10 14.54 2.92
N HIS A 106 -1.04 15.29 2.41
CA HIS A 106 -2.44 14.92 2.38
C HIS A 106 -2.94 15.11 0.95
N MET A 107 -3.61 14.11 0.42
CA MET A 107 -4.18 14.15 -0.92
C MET A 107 -5.60 13.60 -0.89
N ASP A 108 -6.53 14.37 -1.39
CA ASP A 108 -7.89 13.95 -1.68
C ASP A 108 -8.02 13.61 -3.16
N TYR A 109 -8.82 12.60 -3.46
CA TYR A 109 -9.09 12.14 -4.80
C TYR A 109 -10.60 12.14 -5.08
N ARG A 110 -10.95 12.35 -6.33
CA ARG A 110 -12.30 12.12 -6.85
C ARG A 110 -12.18 11.25 -8.09
N ASP A 111 -12.86 10.11 -8.08
CA ASP A 111 -12.85 9.14 -9.18
C ASP A 111 -11.43 8.72 -9.59
N GLY A 112 -10.55 8.55 -8.60
CA GLY A 112 -9.15 8.19 -8.81
C GLY A 112 -8.25 9.31 -9.35
N ALA A 113 -8.77 10.52 -9.53
CA ALA A 113 -7.99 11.70 -9.90
C ALA A 113 -7.71 12.58 -8.67
N PRO A 114 -6.50 13.11 -8.50
CA PRO A 114 -6.17 14.01 -7.41
C PRO A 114 -6.99 15.30 -7.51
N LEU A 115 -7.67 15.65 -6.43
CA LEU A 115 -8.53 16.83 -6.31
C LEU A 115 -7.85 17.95 -5.53
N ALA A 116 -7.21 17.60 -4.43
CA ALA A 116 -6.51 18.53 -3.56
C ALA A 116 -5.26 17.88 -3.00
N PHE A 117 -4.21 18.67 -2.85
CA PHE A 117 -2.94 18.25 -2.27
C PHE A 117 -2.42 19.31 -1.32
N THR A 118 -2.11 18.90 -0.10
CA THR A 118 -1.42 19.74 0.87
C THR A 118 -0.14 19.04 1.33
N SER A 119 0.95 19.79 1.41
CA SER A 119 2.21 19.31 1.95
C SER A 119 2.69 20.27 3.02
N GLY A 120 2.84 19.75 4.24
CA GLY A 120 3.35 20.50 5.39
C GLY A 120 4.79 20.13 5.68
N TYR A 121 5.62 21.16 5.84
CA TYR A 121 6.98 21.02 6.35
C TYR A 121 7.09 21.86 7.61
N GLN A 122 7.31 21.22 8.74
CA GLN A 122 7.66 21.93 9.97
C GLN A 122 9.15 22.23 10.01
N GLN A 123 9.68 22.90 8.96
CA GLN A 123 11.09 23.29 8.96
C GLN A 123 11.49 24.42 8.00
N PRO A 124 12.73 24.99 8.22
CA PRO A 124 13.25 26.13 7.48
C PRO A 124 13.35 25.89 5.97
N LYS A 125 13.43 27.00 5.24
CA LYS A 125 13.43 27.12 3.77
C LYS A 125 14.43 26.23 3.01
N GLU A 126 15.42 25.67 3.69
CA GLU A 126 16.52 24.89 3.09
C GLU A 126 16.10 23.51 2.50
N PHE A 127 14.94 22.99 2.91
CA PHE A 127 14.43 21.68 2.46
C PHE A 127 13.29 21.76 1.44
N ARG A 128 13.03 22.92 0.85
CA ARG A 128 12.06 23.01 -0.24
C ARG A 128 12.56 22.18 -1.43
N SER A 129 11.71 21.31 -1.97
CA SER A 129 12.01 20.59 -3.21
C SER A 129 12.40 21.58 -4.31
N GLN A 130 13.50 21.35 -4.99
CA GLN A 130 13.93 22.17 -6.13
C GLN A 130 12.96 22.06 -7.31
N ASN A 131 12.16 21.00 -7.36
CA ASN A 131 11.10 20.76 -8.35
C ASN A 131 9.81 20.41 -7.60
N PRO A 132 8.96 21.38 -7.23
CA PRO A 132 7.66 21.10 -6.65
C PRO A 132 6.78 20.35 -7.66
N ILE A 133 5.97 19.41 -7.18
CA ILE A 133 5.01 18.67 -7.98
C ILE A 133 3.67 19.39 -7.94
N SER A 134 3.05 19.57 -9.11
CA SER A 134 1.66 20.02 -9.24
C SER A 134 0.67 18.85 -9.18
N LEU A 135 -0.61 19.14 -8.98
CA LEU A 135 -1.68 18.13 -9.10
C LEU A 135 -1.74 17.53 -10.49
N GLU A 136 -1.45 18.33 -11.51
CA GLU A 136 -1.40 17.91 -12.91
C GLU A 136 -0.29 16.87 -13.12
N ASP A 137 0.88 17.09 -12.54
CA ASP A 137 1.97 16.11 -12.59
C ASP A 137 1.60 14.79 -11.91
N VAL A 138 0.89 14.83 -10.77
CA VAL A 138 0.45 13.62 -10.07
C VAL A 138 -0.49 12.82 -10.95
N GLY A 139 -1.47 13.46 -11.59
CA GLY A 139 -2.38 12.84 -12.55
C GLY A 139 -3.29 11.75 -11.98
N PRO A 140 -4.26 11.27 -12.76
CA PRO A 140 -5.19 10.23 -12.32
C PRO A 140 -4.51 8.87 -12.14
N GLY A 141 -5.08 8.04 -11.24
CA GLY A 141 -4.60 6.68 -10.98
C GLY A 141 -3.27 6.60 -10.22
N SER A 142 -2.77 7.74 -9.70
CA SER A 142 -1.60 7.72 -8.83
C SER A 142 -1.96 7.20 -7.44
N VAL A 143 -1.14 6.31 -6.90
CA VAL A 143 -1.34 5.67 -5.60
C VAL A 143 -0.10 5.88 -4.70
N ASP A 144 -0.24 5.65 -3.41
CA ASP A 144 0.90 5.67 -2.50
C ASP A 144 1.86 4.48 -2.72
N PRO A 145 3.11 4.57 -2.24
CA PRO A 145 4.11 3.52 -2.46
C PRO A 145 3.71 2.14 -1.94
N PHE A 146 2.97 2.06 -0.84
CA PHE A 146 2.56 0.77 -0.27
C PHE A 146 1.41 0.16 -1.05
N LEU A 147 0.40 0.96 -1.42
CA LEU A 147 -0.68 0.51 -2.30
C LEU A 147 -0.13 0.12 -3.69
N GLY A 148 0.88 0.82 -4.15
CA GLY A 148 1.58 0.51 -5.40
C GLY A 148 2.21 -0.87 -5.44
N LEU A 149 2.59 -1.43 -4.31
CA LEU A 149 3.14 -2.78 -4.18
C LEU A 149 2.06 -3.87 -4.10
N LEU A 150 0.81 -3.52 -3.83
CA LEU A 150 -0.29 -4.48 -3.89
C LEU A 150 -0.78 -4.62 -5.33
N SER A 151 -1.05 -5.83 -5.78
CA SER A 151 -1.58 -6.11 -7.11
C SER A 151 -2.97 -6.70 -7.01
N SER A 152 -3.94 -6.12 -7.71
CA SER A 152 -5.26 -6.73 -7.89
C SER A 152 -5.16 -7.84 -8.93
N LEU A 153 -5.63 -9.01 -8.56
CA LEU A 153 -5.70 -10.15 -9.47
C LEU A 153 -7.02 -10.18 -10.25
N ASN A 154 -8.10 -9.65 -9.64
CA ASN A 154 -9.41 -9.54 -10.30
C ASN A 154 -9.88 -10.86 -10.96
N GLY A 155 -9.70 -11.97 -10.25
CA GLY A 155 -9.97 -13.31 -10.77
C GLY A 155 -8.92 -13.87 -11.75
N LYS A 156 -7.91 -13.07 -12.11
CA LYS A 156 -6.79 -13.51 -12.94
C LYS A 156 -5.82 -14.39 -12.16
N PRO A 157 -5.04 -15.24 -12.84
CA PRO A 157 -3.99 -16.01 -12.19
C PRO A 157 -2.90 -15.12 -11.58
N LEU A 158 -2.16 -15.65 -10.59
CA LEU A 158 -1.13 -14.91 -9.83
C LEU A 158 -0.09 -14.21 -10.71
N ARG A 159 0.19 -14.73 -11.91
CA ARG A 159 1.10 -14.08 -12.88
C ARG A 159 0.69 -12.64 -13.23
N ALA A 160 -0.59 -12.31 -13.13
CA ALA A 160 -1.09 -10.96 -13.38
C ALA A 160 -0.54 -9.91 -12.39
N ALA A 161 0.01 -10.34 -11.25
CA ALA A 161 0.71 -9.45 -10.32
C ALA A 161 1.99 -8.84 -10.94
N CYS A 162 2.53 -9.47 -11.99
CA CYS A 162 3.71 -9.01 -12.74
C CYS A 162 3.36 -8.23 -14.02
N GLU A 163 2.17 -7.68 -14.12
CA GLU A 163 1.72 -7.00 -15.34
C GLU A 163 1.34 -5.53 -15.04
N GLY A 164 1.69 -4.68 -15.99
CA GLY A 164 1.23 -3.29 -16.00
C GLY A 164 2.15 -2.27 -15.32
N THR A 165 1.73 -1.03 -15.41
CA THR A 165 2.45 0.14 -14.89
C THR A 165 1.57 0.89 -13.91
N LYS A 166 2.13 1.28 -12.76
CA LYS A 166 1.46 2.09 -11.74
C LYS A 166 2.20 3.40 -11.54
N ARG A 167 1.45 4.47 -11.33
CA ARG A 167 1.99 5.77 -10.91
C ARG A 167 2.03 5.82 -9.39
N ILE A 168 3.20 6.11 -8.84
CA ILE A 168 3.45 6.09 -7.39
C ILE A 168 3.81 7.50 -6.94
N PHE A 169 3.04 8.02 -5.99
CA PHE A 169 3.31 9.31 -5.38
C PHE A 169 3.57 9.15 -3.89
N ASP A 170 4.73 9.62 -3.43
CA ASP A 170 5.17 9.54 -2.02
C ASP A 170 4.93 10.84 -1.23
N GLY A 171 4.01 11.70 -1.71
CA GLY A 171 3.75 13.03 -1.12
C GLY A 171 4.77 14.09 -1.55
N ARG A 172 5.80 13.73 -2.29
CA ARG A 172 6.87 14.62 -2.74
C ARG A 172 7.40 14.28 -4.13
N ARG A 173 7.40 13.00 -4.49
CA ARG A 173 8.00 12.47 -5.71
C ARG A 173 7.01 11.60 -6.44
N LEU A 174 7.01 11.71 -7.74
CA LEU A 174 6.23 10.87 -8.62
C LEU A 174 7.16 9.95 -9.40
N ALA A 175 6.85 8.67 -9.40
CA ALA A 175 7.53 7.65 -10.18
C ALA A 175 6.51 6.73 -10.84
N THR A 176 6.97 5.94 -11.80
CA THR A 176 6.24 4.78 -12.31
C THR A 176 6.92 3.49 -11.85
N LEU A 177 6.12 2.48 -11.55
CA LEU A 177 6.54 1.11 -11.32
C LEU A 177 5.95 0.25 -12.44
N THR A 178 6.79 -0.30 -13.29
CA THR A 178 6.39 -1.25 -14.33
C THR A 178 6.82 -2.64 -13.93
N ALA A 179 5.84 -3.54 -13.73
CA ALA A 179 6.09 -4.94 -13.44
C ALA A 179 6.05 -5.76 -14.73
N GLN A 180 7.05 -6.64 -14.91
CA GLN A 180 7.24 -7.46 -16.11
C GLN A 180 7.98 -8.76 -15.79
N ASP A 181 8.17 -9.63 -16.78
CA ASP A 181 8.97 -10.86 -16.71
C ASP A 181 8.44 -11.86 -15.67
N ALA A 182 7.15 -12.22 -15.77
CA ALA A 182 6.49 -13.13 -14.85
C ALA A 182 7.04 -14.56 -14.92
N GLU A 183 7.65 -15.05 -13.84
CA GLU A 183 8.14 -16.41 -13.67
C GLU A 183 7.44 -17.07 -12.48
N PHE A 184 6.76 -18.20 -12.70
CA PHE A 184 6.13 -18.93 -11.62
C PHE A 184 7.16 -19.68 -10.76
N ILE A 185 7.09 -19.49 -9.44
CA ILE A 185 7.97 -20.15 -8.47
C ILE A 185 7.14 -21.08 -7.58
N PRO A 186 7.34 -22.40 -7.67
CA PRO A 186 6.63 -23.35 -6.83
C PRO A 186 7.06 -23.24 -5.36
N PRO A 187 6.21 -23.64 -4.39
CA PRO A 187 6.41 -23.39 -2.95
C PRO A 187 7.69 -23.97 -2.36
N PHE A 188 8.26 -25.00 -2.97
CA PHE A 188 9.44 -25.72 -2.49
C PHE A 188 10.77 -25.16 -3.04
N LYS A 189 10.72 -24.17 -3.94
CA LYS A 189 11.92 -23.60 -4.58
C LYS A 189 12.37 -22.26 -3.98
N HIS A 190 11.76 -21.81 -2.91
CA HIS A 190 12.12 -20.54 -2.28
C HIS A 190 12.21 -20.66 -0.76
N ASP A 191 13.08 -19.86 -0.16
CA ASP A 191 13.35 -19.82 1.28
C ASP A 191 12.42 -18.87 2.06
N PHE A 192 11.21 -18.63 1.54
CA PHE A 192 10.26 -17.79 2.28
C PHE A 192 9.76 -18.50 3.51
N PRO A 193 9.56 -17.80 4.64
CA PRO A 193 9.01 -18.38 5.87
C PRO A 193 7.67 -19.08 5.64
N GLN A 194 6.96 -18.68 4.58
CA GLN A 194 5.66 -19.23 4.20
C GLN A 194 5.76 -19.97 2.87
N ARG A 195 5.61 -21.29 2.92
CA ARG A 195 5.63 -22.16 1.73
C ARG A 195 4.35 -22.00 0.93
N ARG A 196 4.28 -21.01 0.05
CA ARG A 196 3.15 -20.77 -0.87
C ARG A 196 3.64 -20.53 -2.29
N PRO A 197 2.79 -20.74 -3.31
CA PRO A 197 3.11 -20.36 -4.67
C PRO A 197 3.43 -18.88 -4.77
N ALA A 198 4.43 -18.54 -5.59
CA ALA A 198 4.82 -17.17 -5.85
C ALA A 198 5.01 -16.94 -7.35
N VAL A 199 4.95 -15.69 -7.76
CA VAL A 199 5.41 -15.23 -9.07
C VAL A 199 6.54 -14.23 -8.87
N LYS A 200 7.63 -14.44 -9.59
CA LYS A 200 8.77 -13.52 -9.63
C LYS A 200 8.54 -12.51 -10.73
N CYS A 201 8.78 -11.24 -10.43
CA CYS A 201 8.71 -10.13 -11.37
C CYS A 201 10.00 -9.32 -11.36
N SER A 202 10.31 -8.70 -12.51
CA SER A 202 11.20 -7.54 -12.60
C SER A 202 10.36 -6.28 -12.47
N ILE A 203 10.68 -5.41 -11.50
CA ILE A 203 10.01 -4.12 -11.32
C ILE A 203 10.97 -3.02 -11.75
N LEU A 204 10.63 -2.34 -12.84
CA LEU A 204 11.33 -1.16 -13.29
C LEU A 204 10.74 0.07 -12.59
N TRP A 205 11.59 0.77 -11.84
CA TRP A 205 11.26 2.04 -11.23
C TRP A 205 11.79 3.19 -12.07
N GLN A 206 10.91 4.10 -12.47
CA GLN A 206 11.26 5.26 -13.28
C GLN A 206 10.79 6.55 -12.59
N PRO A 207 11.69 7.45 -12.21
CA PRO A 207 11.33 8.74 -11.65
C PRO A 207 10.68 9.63 -12.72
N VAL A 208 9.60 10.34 -12.33
CA VAL A 208 8.84 11.23 -13.23
C VAL A 208 9.00 12.69 -12.82
N ALA A 209 8.71 13.03 -11.56
CA ALA A 209 8.75 14.40 -11.06
C ALA A 209 9.17 14.46 -9.58
N GLY A 210 9.62 15.62 -9.10
CA GLY A 210 10.03 15.82 -7.70
C GLY A 210 11.44 15.32 -7.35
N TYR A 211 12.22 14.89 -8.34
CA TYR A 211 13.57 14.38 -8.16
C TYR A 211 14.63 15.44 -8.52
N SER A 212 15.75 15.43 -7.81
CA SER A 212 16.92 16.20 -8.22
C SER A 212 17.60 15.59 -9.46
N LYS A 213 18.31 16.39 -10.25
CA LYS A 213 19.08 15.92 -11.39
C LYS A 213 20.01 14.74 -11.04
N ALA A 214 20.73 14.85 -9.93
CA ALA A 214 21.60 13.77 -9.43
C ALA A 214 20.83 12.49 -9.03
N SER A 215 19.55 12.58 -8.67
CA SER A 215 18.70 11.40 -8.40
C SER A 215 18.22 10.76 -9.69
N LEU A 216 17.94 11.56 -10.73
CA LEU A 216 17.56 11.06 -12.06
C LEU A 216 18.71 10.31 -12.73
N GLU A 217 19.91 10.90 -12.72
CA GLU A 217 21.13 10.28 -13.27
C GLU A 217 21.38 8.92 -12.60
N ARG A 218 21.34 8.87 -11.27
CA ARG A 218 21.54 7.62 -10.52
C ARG A 218 20.44 6.57 -10.71
N ALA A 219 19.22 6.98 -10.99
CA ALA A 219 18.12 6.03 -11.18
C ALA A 219 18.37 5.09 -12.38
N SER A 220 19.02 5.58 -13.42
CA SER A 220 19.36 4.78 -14.61
C SER A 220 20.48 3.76 -14.38
N GLU A 221 21.25 3.90 -13.30
CA GLU A 221 22.38 3.01 -12.97
C GLU A 221 21.94 1.71 -12.27
N PHE A 222 20.72 1.68 -11.71
CA PHE A 222 20.26 0.53 -10.94
C PHE A 222 19.46 -0.45 -11.81
N PRO A 223 19.74 -1.76 -11.68
CA PRO A 223 18.93 -2.78 -12.33
C PRO A 223 17.50 -2.80 -11.75
N PRO A 224 16.53 -3.37 -12.49
CA PRO A 224 15.18 -3.58 -11.98
C PRO A 224 15.17 -4.33 -10.65
N VAL A 225 14.24 -3.98 -9.79
CA VAL A 225 14.01 -4.68 -8.52
C VAL A 225 13.37 -6.03 -8.82
N GLN A 226 13.95 -7.11 -8.31
CA GLN A 226 13.33 -8.43 -8.36
C GLN A 226 12.36 -8.56 -7.19
N ALA A 227 11.11 -8.89 -7.46
CA ALA A 227 10.09 -9.09 -6.43
C ALA A 227 9.40 -10.45 -6.62
N HIS A 228 9.07 -11.11 -5.52
CA HIS A 228 8.23 -12.29 -5.51
C HIS A 228 6.89 -11.93 -4.89
N PHE A 229 5.81 -12.12 -5.64
CA PHE A 229 4.45 -11.88 -5.16
C PHE A 229 3.78 -13.19 -4.78
N GLY A 230 3.11 -13.20 -3.64
CA GLY A 230 2.20 -14.26 -3.21
C GLY A 230 0.77 -13.75 -3.17
N GLN A 231 -0.17 -14.64 -3.46
CA GLN A 231 -1.59 -14.32 -3.31
C GLN A 231 -1.93 -14.15 -1.83
N ILE A 232 -2.65 -13.10 -1.50
CA ILE A 232 -3.31 -12.92 -0.21
C ILE A 232 -4.57 -13.79 -0.26
N ALA A 233 -4.63 -14.83 0.60
CA ALA A 233 -5.71 -15.81 0.56
C ALA A 233 -7.10 -15.13 0.49
N ASP A 234 -7.92 -15.60 -0.43
CA ASP A 234 -9.34 -15.24 -0.61
C ASP A 234 -9.68 -13.74 -0.79
N THR A 235 -8.67 -12.89 -0.98
CA THR A 235 -8.89 -11.44 -1.13
C THR A 235 -8.94 -10.97 -2.57
N GLY A 236 -8.46 -11.76 -3.52
CA GLY A 236 -8.29 -11.32 -4.91
C GLY A 236 -7.08 -10.40 -5.14
N PHE A 237 -6.18 -10.28 -4.15
CA PHE A 237 -4.97 -9.47 -4.23
C PHE A 237 -3.70 -10.31 -4.06
N ALA A 238 -2.58 -9.75 -4.53
CA ALA A 238 -1.24 -10.25 -4.29
C ALA A 238 -0.37 -9.17 -3.64
N ALA A 239 0.52 -9.58 -2.75
CA ALA A 239 1.49 -8.72 -2.09
C ALA A 239 2.90 -9.31 -2.19
N PRO A 240 3.96 -8.49 -2.10
CA PRO A 240 5.32 -8.99 -2.15
C PRO A 240 5.63 -9.87 -0.95
N LEU A 241 6.24 -11.02 -1.21
CA LEU A 241 6.85 -11.90 -0.21
C LEU A 241 8.29 -11.47 0.04
N ASP A 242 9.02 -11.12 -1.02
CA ASP A 242 10.31 -10.45 -0.94
C ASP A 242 10.53 -9.49 -2.13
N MET A 243 11.48 -8.57 -1.92
CA MET A 243 11.97 -7.67 -2.95
C MET A 243 13.47 -7.54 -2.80
N ARG A 244 14.20 -7.54 -3.93
CA ARG A 244 15.66 -7.44 -3.99
C ARG A 244 16.07 -6.42 -5.04
N GLY A 245 16.80 -5.41 -4.60
CA GLY A 245 17.30 -4.35 -5.46
C GLY A 245 18.73 -3.96 -5.11
N SER A 246 19.19 -2.88 -5.71
CA SER A 246 20.50 -2.30 -5.48
C SER A 246 20.37 -0.85 -5.03
N SER A 247 21.32 -0.39 -4.25
CA SER A 247 21.51 1.00 -3.86
C SER A 247 22.99 1.34 -3.88
N ARG A 248 23.31 2.63 -3.71
CA ARG A 248 24.71 3.06 -3.54
C ARG A 248 25.41 2.44 -2.33
N TYR A 249 24.65 1.89 -1.40
CA TYR A 249 25.17 1.23 -0.18
C TYR A 249 25.22 -0.29 -0.32
N GLY A 250 24.95 -0.83 -1.50
CA GLY A 250 24.93 -2.25 -1.79
C GLY A 250 23.53 -2.81 -2.01
N ARG A 251 23.42 -4.13 -1.89
CA ARG A 251 22.16 -4.85 -2.10
C ARG A 251 21.12 -4.47 -1.04
N VAL A 252 19.92 -4.14 -1.50
CA VAL A 252 18.75 -3.91 -0.66
C VAL A 252 17.84 -5.12 -0.75
N THR A 253 17.38 -5.61 0.39
CA THR A 253 16.42 -6.71 0.45
C THR A 253 15.32 -6.35 1.43
N ALA A 254 14.07 -6.54 1.03
CA ALA A 254 12.92 -6.52 1.93
C ALA A 254 12.20 -7.86 1.82
N TYR A 255 11.87 -8.49 2.94
CA TYR A 255 11.08 -9.72 2.94
C TYR A 255 10.07 -9.78 4.07
N ALA A 256 8.93 -10.40 3.79
CA ALA A 256 7.88 -10.63 4.77
C ALA A 256 8.31 -11.72 5.74
N VAL A 257 8.44 -11.40 7.03
CA VAL A 257 8.67 -12.37 8.11
C VAL A 257 7.36 -12.89 8.69
N ARG A 258 6.29 -12.09 8.58
CA ARG A 258 4.92 -12.48 8.88
C ARG A 258 4.03 -12.06 7.73
N TYR A 259 3.07 -12.90 7.40
CA TYR A 259 2.18 -12.71 6.27
C TYR A 259 0.91 -13.52 6.55
N PHE A 260 -0.12 -12.89 7.01
CA PHE A 260 -1.33 -13.57 7.45
C PHE A 260 -2.61 -12.81 7.07
N THR A 261 -3.67 -13.57 6.92
CA THR A 261 -5.02 -13.06 6.73
C THR A 261 -5.86 -13.47 7.93
N GLU A 262 -6.59 -12.55 8.48
CA GLU A 262 -7.57 -12.81 9.54
C GLU A 262 -8.96 -12.39 9.07
N SER A 263 -9.93 -13.22 9.42
CA SER A 263 -11.35 -12.94 9.21
C SER A 263 -11.95 -12.56 10.54
N ALA A 264 -11.61 -11.44 11.13
CA ALA A 264 -12.30 -10.75 12.21
C ALA A 264 -11.37 -9.93 13.10
N ALA A 265 -11.53 -8.71 13.15
CA ALA A 265 -11.48 -7.63 14.11
C ALA A 265 -11.17 -6.33 13.35
N PRO A 266 -11.87 -5.23 13.58
CA PRO A 266 -11.56 -3.98 12.91
C PRO A 266 -10.15 -3.56 13.31
N LEU A 267 -9.25 -3.48 12.32
CA LEU A 267 -7.95 -2.85 12.52
C LEU A 267 -8.21 -1.37 12.79
N VAL A 268 -7.82 -0.93 13.96
CA VAL A 268 -7.78 0.51 14.24
C VAL A 268 -6.68 1.08 13.34
N PRO A 269 -6.97 2.05 12.47
CA PRO A 269 -5.94 2.74 11.70
C PRO A 269 -4.85 3.21 12.66
N PHE A 270 -3.58 3.12 12.26
CA PHE A 270 -2.51 3.69 13.06
C PHE A 270 -2.85 5.15 13.38
N ASN A 271 -2.92 5.47 14.65
CA ASN A 271 -3.07 6.86 15.06
C ASN A 271 -1.74 7.56 14.81
N ILE A 272 -1.68 8.32 13.73
CA ILE A 272 -0.49 9.06 13.31
C ILE A 272 0.01 9.96 14.44
N GLU A 273 -0.91 10.62 15.18
CA GLU A 273 -0.54 11.50 16.27
C GLU A 273 0.11 10.76 17.46
N GLU A 274 -0.33 9.54 17.74
CA GLU A 274 0.22 8.72 18.81
C GLU A 274 1.61 8.17 18.46
N ILE A 275 1.83 7.84 17.19
CA ILE A 275 3.13 7.33 16.70
C ILE A 275 4.16 8.46 16.65
N LEU A 276 3.75 9.67 16.33
CA LEU A 276 4.65 10.81 16.24
C LEU A 276 5.04 11.41 17.61
N LYS A 277 4.35 11.03 18.70
CA LYS A 277 4.65 11.47 20.07
C LYS A 277 5.66 10.58 20.79
N LYS A 278 6.02 9.43 20.24
CA LYS A 278 7.03 8.48 20.73
C LYS A 278 8.33 8.60 19.96
#